data_5657372cbdf01b8f92687b7ccd97ca43
#
_entry.id   5657372cbdf01b8f92687b7ccd97ca43
#
_cell.length_a   1.000
_cell.length_b   1.000
_cell.length_c   1.000
_cell.angle_alpha   90.00
_cell.angle_beta   90.00
_cell.angle_gamma   90.00
#
_symmetry.space_group_name_H-M   'P 1'
#
loop_
_entity.id
_entity.type
_entity.pdbx_description
1 polymer ?
#
loop_
_entity_poly.entity_id
_entity_poly.type
_entity_poly.pdbx_seq_one_letter_code
_entity_poly.pdbx_strand_id
1 'polypeptide(L)'
;MGTASIKLNKKTALFLATALMGLLSCAKNEAGENDFEPPKLTVLSPQEGQVFANGDTIHIVAEATDNAALHEYAWGIYDTAGVIVPSQFGLVHDEKRYTIRGSHVVGGIATTTLWTVWVHSDDERDNYDDYEINIIVSP
;
A
#
# COMPACT_ATOMS: atom_id res chain seq x y z
N MET A 1 -57.58 -43.44 6.33
CA MET A 1 -56.43 -42.54 6.03
C MET A 1 -55.30 -42.82 7.02
N GLY A 2 -54.30 -43.60 6.61
CA GLY A 2 -53.20 -44.02 7.48
C GLY A 2 -52.01 -43.08 7.30
N THR A 3 -51.59 -42.41 8.35
CA THR A 3 -50.36 -41.61 8.40
C THR A 3 -49.17 -42.51 8.59
N ALA A 4 -48.33 -42.64 7.56
CA ALA A 4 -47.06 -43.37 7.64
C ALA A 4 -46.07 -42.55 8.43
N SER A 5 -45.70 -42.99 9.63
CA SER A 5 -44.64 -42.41 10.45
C SER A 5 -43.30 -42.98 10.01
N ILE A 6 -42.49 -42.16 9.38
CA ILE A 6 -41.13 -42.54 8.99
C ILE A 6 -40.22 -42.46 10.24
N LYS A 7 -39.82 -43.62 10.76
CA LYS A 7 -38.82 -43.70 11.84
C LYS A 7 -37.42 -43.50 11.26
N LEU A 8 -36.89 -42.32 11.43
CA LEU A 8 -35.52 -42.02 11.04
C LEU A 8 -34.53 -42.73 11.99
N ASN A 9 -33.67 -43.57 11.45
CA ASN A 9 -32.68 -44.33 12.23
C ASN A 9 -31.60 -43.36 12.73
N LYS A 10 -31.19 -43.45 14.01
CA LYS A 10 -30.17 -42.59 14.66
C LYS A 10 -28.86 -42.51 13.87
N LYS A 11 -28.49 -43.57 13.15
CA LYS A 11 -27.30 -43.59 12.30
C LYS A 11 -27.46 -42.73 11.03
N THR A 12 -28.67 -42.66 10.45
CA THR A 12 -28.97 -41.86 9.26
C THR A 12 -29.02 -40.35 9.63
N ALA A 13 -29.53 -40.02 10.83
CA ALA A 13 -29.55 -38.64 11.33
C ALA A 13 -28.13 -38.11 11.60
N LEU A 14 -27.21 -38.98 12.05
CA LEU A 14 -25.83 -38.60 12.31
C LEU A 14 -25.05 -38.31 11.00
N PHE A 15 -25.30 -39.05 9.93
CA PHE A 15 -24.70 -38.80 8.62
C PHE A 15 -25.22 -37.52 7.96
N LEU A 16 -26.50 -37.17 8.18
CA LEU A 16 -27.07 -35.93 7.65
C LEU A 16 -26.49 -34.69 8.39
N ALA A 17 -26.24 -34.81 9.69
CA ALA A 17 -25.66 -33.72 10.49
C ALA A 17 -24.19 -33.42 10.12
N THR A 18 -23.39 -34.45 9.78
CA THR A 18 -22.02 -34.27 9.33
C THR A 18 -21.90 -33.68 7.92
N ALA A 19 -22.88 -33.98 7.03
CA ALA A 19 -22.88 -33.41 5.68
C ALA A 19 -23.25 -31.91 5.64
N LEU A 20 -23.98 -31.40 6.66
CA LEU A 20 -24.39 -30.01 6.73
C LEU A 20 -23.31 -29.10 7.35
N MET A 21 -22.32 -29.65 8.07
CA MET A 21 -21.18 -28.88 8.60
C MET A 21 -20.09 -28.60 7.57
N GLY A 22 -20.11 -29.26 6.42
CA GLY A 22 -19.13 -29.05 5.34
C GLY A 22 -19.39 -27.83 4.44
N LEU A 23 -20.53 -27.13 4.60
CA LEU A 23 -20.93 -25.99 3.76
C LEU A 23 -20.67 -24.61 4.41
N LEU A 24 -20.12 -24.57 5.63
CA LEU A 24 -19.55 -23.38 6.23
C LEU A 24 -18.06 -23.28 5.85
N SER A 25 -17.72 -23.57 4.59
CA SER A 25 -16.48 -23.12 4.00
C SER A 25 -16.53 -21.60 4.02
N CYS A 26 -15.66 -20.98 4.83
CA CYS A 26 -15.38 -19.56 4.81
C CYS A 26 -15.41 -19.07 3.36
N ALA A 27 -16.40 -18.28 3.02
CA ALA A 27 -16.21 -17.27 2.02
C ALA A 27 -15.15 -16.34 2.62
N LYS A 28 -13.87 -16.63 2.40
CA LYS A 28 -12.85 -15.61 2.37
C LYS A 28 -13.43 -14.60 1.39
N ASN A 29 -13.83 -13.45 1.89
CA ASN A 29 -14.01 -12.30 1.03
C ASN A 29 -12.60 -12.04 0.48
N GLU A 30 -12.31 -12.61 -0.68
CA GLU A 30 -11.16 -12.27 -1.48
C GLU A 30 -11.44 -10.88 -2.08
N ALA A 31 -11.44 -9.88 -1.19
CA ALA A 31 -11.31 -8.49 -1.60
C ALA A 31 -10.00 -8.44 -2.38
N GLY A 32 -10.11 -8.28 -3.70
CA GLY A 32 -8.96 -8.10 -4.57
C GLY A 32 -8.70 -9.20 -5.61
N GLU A 33 -9.43 -10.32 -5.67
CA GLU A 33 -9.17 -11.36 -6.68
C GLU A 33 -9.32 -10.88 -8.15
N ASN A 34 -10.01 -9.74 -8.35
CA ASN A 34 -10.19 -9.07 -9.64
C ASN A 34 -9.91 -7.56 -9.54
N ASP A 35 -9.00 -7.15 -8.67
CA ASP A 35 -8.60 -5.75 -8.59
C ASP A 35 -7.56 -5.42 -9.65
N PHE A 36 -7.88 -4.45 -10.50
CA PHE A 36 -7.02 -3.93 -11.57
C PHE A 36 -6.84 -2.41 -11.45
N GLU A 37 -7.37 -1.81 -10.39
CA GLU A 37 -7.22 -0.37 -10.15
C GLU A 37 -5.95 -0.15 -9.33
N PRO A 38 -4.97 0.62 -9.81
CA PRO A 38 -3.80 0.94 -9.01
C PRO A 38 -4.17 1.83 -7.83
N PRO A 39 -3.38 1.81 -6.75
CA PRO A 39 -3.52 2.77 -5.68
C PRO A 39 -3.38 4.19 -6.23
N LYS A 40 -3.99 5.15 -5.54
CA LYS A 40 -3.85 6.57 -5.84
C LYS A 40 -2.89 7.19 -4.85
N LEU A 41 -1.79 7.72 -5.36
CA LEU A 41 -0.79 8.43 -4.59
C LEU A 41 -1.01 9.95 -4.70
N THR A 42 -0.91 10.66 -3.58
CA THR A 42 -0.98 12.13 -3.51
C THR A 42 0.14 12.64 -2.63
N VAL A 43 1.12 13.32 -3.23
CA VAL A 43 2.24 13.90 -2.46
C VAL A 43 1.84 15.26 -1.92
N LEU A 44 1.98 15.43 -0.59
CA LEU A 44 1.66 16.64 0.14
C LEU A 44 2.91 17.49 0.40
N SER A 45 4.08 16.84 0.51
CA SER A 45 5.39 17.48 0.70
C SER A 45 6.50 16.56 0.17
N PRO A 46 7.57 17.10 -0.43
CA PRO A 46 7.75 18.51 -0.78
C PRO A 46 6.86 18.92 -1.95
N GLN A 47 6.84 20.23 -2.27
CA GLN A 47 6.20 20.76 -3.46
C GLN A 47 7.19 20.83 -4.63
N GLU A 48 6.69 20.72 -5.87
CA GLU A 48 7.49 20.89 -7.08
C GLU A 48 8.20 22.24 -7.07
N GLY A 49 9.52 22.23 -7.30
CA GLY A 49 10.36 23.41 -7.31
C GLY A 49 10.66 24.02 -5.93
N GLN A 50 10.25 23.36 -4.83
CA GLN A 50 10.58 23.84 -3.47
C GLN A 50 12.09 23.92 -3.27
N VAL A 51 12.57 24.99 -2.59
CA VAL A 51 13.98 25.23 -2.34
C VAL A 51 14.35 24.83 -0.92
N PHE A 52 15.47 24.14 -0.76
CA PHE A 52 16.07 23.75 0.52
C PHE A 52 17.54 24.14 0.55
N ALA A 53 18.00 24.71 1.65
CA ALA A 53 19.41 25.05 1.89
C ALA A 53 20.11 23.96 2.71
N ASN A 54 21.45 24.02 2.76
CA ASN A 54 22.23 23.20 3.70
C ASN A 54 21.70 23.37 5.13
N GLY A 55 21.40 22.24 5.79
CA GLY A 55 20.83 22.19 7.14
C GLY A 55 19.31 22.11 7.18
N ASP A 56 18.61 22.40 6.09
CA ASP A 56 17.16 22.22 6.02
C ASP A 56 16.78 20.74 6.00
N THR A 57 15.57 20.45 6.47
CA THR A 57 15.01 19.10 6.42
C THR A 57 13.94 19.01 5.34
N ILE A 58 14.15 18.12 4.38
CA ILE A 58 13.13 17.69 3.43
C ILE A 58 12.20 16.75 4.18
N HIS A 59 10.93 17.11 4.32
CA HIS A 59 9.90 16.22 4.83
C HIS A 59 9.12 15.63 3.66
N ILE A 60 9.11 14.30 3.56
CA ILE A 60 8.30 13.58 2.59
C ILE A 60 7.01 13.20 3.31
N VAL A 61 5.88 13.64 2.76
CA VAL A 61 4.54 13.28 3.23
C VAL A 61 3.68 13.00 2.00
N ALA A 62 3.15 11.79 1.92
CA ALA A 62 2.22 11.41 0.87
C ALA A 62 1.08 10.57 1.44
N GLU A 63 -0.08 10.63 0.80
CA GLU A 63 -1.22 9.76 1.08
C GLU A 63 -1.38 8.76 -0.05
N ALA A 64 -1.38 7.48 0.28
CA ALA A 64 -1.77 6.39 -0.60
C ALA A 64 -3.18 5.94 -0.23
N THR A 65 -4.03 5.72 -1.24
CA THR A 65 -5.39 5.18 -1.06
C THR A 65 -5.68 4.14 -2.12
N ASP A 66 -6.40 3.10 -1.74
CA ASP A 66 -6.75 1.99 -2.61
C ASP A 66 -8.19 1.54 -2.39
N ASN A 67 -8.82 0.96 -3.42
CA ASN A 67 -10.19 0.43 -3.36
C ASN A 67 -10.25 -0.93 -2.64
N ALA A 68 -9.16 -1.70 -2.67
CA ALA A 68 -9.03 -3.00 -2.01
C ALA A 68 -8.10 -2.93 -0.80
N ALA A 69 -6.80 -3.08 -0.97
CA ALA A 69 -5.82 -3.01 0.10
C ALA A 69 -4.42 -2.65 -0.43
N LEU A 70 -3.76 -1.72 0.23
CA LEU A 70 -2.36 -1.39 0.01
C LEU A 70 -1.45 -2.54 0.48
N HIS A 71 -0.30 -2.71 -0.16
CA HIS A 71 0.68 -3.72 0.16
C HIS A 71 2.01 -3.13 0.62
N GLU A 72 2.61 -2.26 -0.20
CA GLU A 72 3.92 -1.66 0.09
C GLU A 72 3.91 -0.15 -0.22
N TYR A 73 4.83 0.56 0.41
CA TYR A 73 5.23 1.90 0.01
C TYR A 73 6.75 2.01 -0.01
N ALA A 74 7.26 2.91 -0.84
CA ALA A 74 8.66 3.28 -0.83
C ALA A 74 8.84 4.78 -1.08
N TRP A 75 10.01 5.33 -0.72
CA TRP A 75 10.46 6.66 -1.11
C TRP A 75 11.99 6.72 -1.16
N GLY A 76 12.50 7.62 -1.97
CA GLY A 76 13.93 7.86 -2.10
C GLY A 76 14.22 9.25 -2.63
N ILE A 77 15.49 9.64 -2.62
CA ILE A 77 15.97 10.90 -3.18
C ILE A 77 17.19 10.62 -4.06
N TYR A 78 17.23 11.20 -5.25
CA TYR A 78 18.34 11.07 -6.18
C TYR A 78 18.59 12.39 -6.93
N ASP A 79 19.73 12.49 -7.58
CA ASP A 79 20.08 13.54 -8.53
C ASP A 79 20.63 12.92 -9.82
N THR A 80 21.14 13.75 -10.74
CA THR A 80 21.73 13.28 -12.00
C THR A 80 23.02 12.46 -11.83
N ALA A 81 23.67 12.55 -10.67
CA ALA A 81 24.91 11.82 -10.34
C ALA A 81 24.64 10.48 -9.65
N GLY A 82 23.45 10.28 -9.09
CA GLY A 82 23.08 9.03 -8.45
C GLY A 82 22.17 9.18 -7.24
N VAL A 83 22.15 8.13 -6.43
CA VAL A 83 21.27 8.03 -5.25
C VAL A 83 21.82 8.89 -4.11
N ILE A 84 21.01 9.82 -3.60
CA ILE A 84 21.28 10.62 -2.40
C ILE A 84 20.78 9.89 -1.15
N VAL A 85 19.51 9.43 -1.18
CA VAL A 85 18.91 8.60 -0.14
C VAL A 85 18.41 7.32 -0.81
N PRO A 86 18.96 6.14 -0.44
CA PRO A 86 18.46 4.86 -0.93
C PRO A 86 16.99 4.69 -0.59
N SER A 87 16.27 3.94 -1.41
CA SER A 87 14.85 3.67 -1.18
C SER A 87 14.61 3.14 0.24
N GLN A 88 13.70 3.81 0.93
CA GLN A 88 13.13 3.37 2.19
C GLN A 88 11.77 2.79 1.87
N PHE A 89 11.48 1.61 2.38
CA PHE A 89 10.22 0.92 2.11
C PHE A 89 9.58 0.40 3.40
N GLY A 90 8.29 0.15 3.35
CA GLY A 90 7.54 -0.47 4.42
C GLY A 90 6.31 -1.19 3.90
N LEU A 91 5.92 -2.26 4.57
CA LEU A 91 4.73 -3.02 4.25
C LEU A 91 3.50 -2.41 4.94
N VAL A 92 2.40 -2.39 4.21
CA VAL A 92 1.10 -1.89 4.68
C VAL A 92 0.07 -2.95 4.27
N HIS A 93 -0.33 -3.79 5.21
CA HIS A 93 -1.30 -4.85 4.90
C HIS A 93 -2.69 -4.50 5.43
N ASP A 94 -3.71 -4.89 4.66
CA ASP A 94 -5.12 -4.76 5.03
C ASP A 94 -5.64 -3.30 5.19
N GLU A 95 -4.82 -2.30 4.81
CA GLU A 95 -5.18 -0.89 4.89
C GLU A 95 -5.56 -0.34 3.52
N LYS A 96 -6.67 0.41 3.46
CA LYS A 96 -7.10 1.11 2.23
C LYS A 96 -6.57 2.53 2.12
N ARG A 97 -5.92 3.02 3.17
CA ARG A 97 -5.31 4.34 3.24
C ARG A 97 -4.10 4.30 4.15
N TYR A 98 -3.01 4.88 3.71
CA TYR A 98 -1.80 5.01 4.50
C TYR A 98 -1.14 6.37 4.26
N THR A 99 -0.53 6.94 5.30
CA THR A 99 0.27 8.16 5.17
C THR A 99 1.75 7.81 5.21
N ILE A 100 2.40 7.93 4.07
CA ILE A 100 3.85 7.75 3.90
C ILE A 100 4.56 8.95 4.53
N ARG A 101 5.58 8.69 5.34
CA ARG A 101 6.38 9.72 5.98
C ARG A 101 7.86 9.40 5.88
N GLY A 102 8.64 10.41 5.50
CA GLY A 102 10.09 10.33 5.44
C GLY A 102 10.72 11.68 5.75
N SER A 103 12.02 11.69 5.97
CA SER A 103 12.77 12.94 6.12
C SER A 103 14.24 12.75 5.77
N HIS A 104 14.85 13.82 5.24
CA HIS A 104 16.28 13.88 4.97
C HIS A 104 16.81 15.29 5.25
N VAL A 105 17.94 15.39 5.92
CA VAL A 105 18.63 16.66 6.16
C VAL A 105 19.58 16.96 4.99
N VAL A 106 19.38 18.09 4.34
CA VAL A 106 20.25 18.55 3.24
C VAL A 106 21.62 18.90 3.78
N GLY A 107 22.67 18.42 3.13
CA GLY A 107 24.02 18.74 3.55
C GLY A 107 25.06 18.50 2.46
N GLY A 108 26.21 19.21 2.56
CA GLY A 108 27.31 19.05 1.63
C GLY A 108 27.09 19.68 0.25
N ILE A 109 26.08 20.53 0.11
CA ILE A 109 25.77 21.20 -1.15
C ILE A 109 26.74 22.37 -1.35
N ALA A 110 27.56 22.28 -2.39
CA ALA A 110 28.54 23.33 -2.75
C ALA A 110 28.00 24.27 -3.85
N THR A 111 27.07 23.78 -4.67
CA THR A 111 26.43 24.56 -5.76
C THR A 111 24.97 24.17 -5.84
N THR A 112 24.12 25.13 -6.20
CA THR A 112 22.69 24.85 -6.41
C THR A 112 22.51 23.77 -7.46
N THR A 113 21.73 22.73 -7.10
CA THR A 113 21.44 21.59 -7.96
C THR A 113 20.00 21.13 -7.82
N LEU A 114 19.55 20.30 -8.74
CA LEU A 114 18.24 19.68 -8.75
C LEU A 114 18.33 18.30 -8.11
N TRP A 115 17.44 18.02 -7.17
CA TRP A 115 17.18 16.68 -6.65
C TRP A 115 15.77 16.23 -7.00
N THR A 116 15.57 14.94 -7.11
CA THR A 116 14.26 14.35 -7.34
C THR A 116 13.90 13.49 -6.12
N VAL A 117 12.75 13.77 -5.54
CA VAL A 117 12.11 12.92 -4.52
C VAL A 117 11.15 11.99 -5.25
N TRP A 118 11.35 10.70 -5.07
CA TRP A 118 10.50 9.65 -5.62
C TRP A 118 9.68 9.01 -4.50
N VAL A 119 8.40 8.77 -4.76
CA VAL A 119 7.48 8.08 -3.85
C VAL A 119 6.70 7.05 -4.63
N HIS A 120 6.52 5.88 -4.04
CA HIS A 120 5.87 4.71 -4.62
C HIS A 120 4.84 4.13 -3.66
N SER A 121 3.78 3.54 -4.20
CA SER A 121 2.89 2.65 -3.46
C SER A 121 2.31 1.61 -4.41
N ASP A 122 2.19 0.37 -3.92
CA ASP A 122 1.51 -0.71 -4.61
C ASP A 122 0.39 -1.32 -3.77
N ASP A 123 -0.42 -2.17 -4.39
CA ASP A 123 -1.48 -2.95 -3.79
C ASP A 123 -1.12 -4.44 -3.71
N GLU A 124 -2.01 -5.26 -3.13
CA GLU A 124 -1.85 -6.72 -3.01
C GLU A 124 -1.84 -7.47 -4.37
N ARG A 125 -1.99 -6.77 -5.50
CA ARG A 125 -2.02 -7.30 -6.87
C ARG A 125 -0.90 -6.77 -7.76
N ASP A 126 0.09 -6.11 -7.15
CA ASP A 126 1.21 -5.48 -7.86
C ASP A 126 0.77 -4.34 -8.83
N ASN A 127 -0.47 -3.79 -8.68
CA ASN A 127 -0.77 -2.52 -9.31
C ASN A 127 -0.11 -1.42 -8.50
N TYR A 128 0.45 -0.41 -9.15
CA TYR A 128 1.22 0.63 -8.46
C TYR A 128 0.98 2.02 -9.02
N ASP A 129 1.33 3.02 -8.20
CA ASP A 129 1.43 4.43 -8.59
C ASP A 129 2.77 5.00 -8.10
N ASP A 130 3.42 5.76 -8.98
CA ASP A 130 4.71 6.41 -8.74
C ASP A 130 4.57 7.92 -8.87
N TYR A 131 5.28 8.67 -8.02
CA TYR A 131 5.32 10.11 -8.12
C TYR A 131 6.76 10.64 -7.95
N GLU A 132 7.17 11.52 -8.85
CA GLU A 132 8.45 12.21 -8.81
C GLU A 132 8.24 13.72 -8.65
N ILE A 133 8.99 14.33 -7.73
CA ILE A 133 8.95 15.76 -7.43
C ILE A 133 10.35 16.30 -7.52
N ASN A 134 10.56 17.31 -8.36
CA ASN A 134 11.84 17.99 -8.47
C ASN A 134 11.91 19.12 -7.45
N ILE A 135 12.98 19.14 -6.68
CA ILE A 135 13.30 20.17 -5.68
C ILE A 135 14.65 20.79 -5.98
N ILE A 136 14.86 22.01 -5.51
CA ILE A 136 16.12 22.73 -5.66
C ILE A 136 16.84 22.70 -4.31
N VAL A 137 18.12 22.26 -4.32
CA VAL A 137 18.96 22.31 -3.12
C VAL A 137 20.11 23.30 -3.35
N SER A 138 20.43 24.09 -2.33
CA SER A 138 21.43 25.17 -2.40
C SER A 138 22.39 25.16 -1.22
N PRO A 139 23.55 25.80 -1.36
CA PRO A 139 24.51 25.99 -0.26
C PRO A 139 23.90 26.63 0.98
#